data_f59d45f5aaa12983ef846c447122026d
#
_entry.id   f59d45f5aaa12983ef846c447122026d
#
_cell.length_a   1.000
_cell.length_b   1.000
_cell.length_c   1.000
_cell.angle_alpha   90.00
_cell.angle_beta   90.00
_cell.angle_gamma   90.00
#
_symmetry.space_group_name_H-M   'P 1'
#
loop_
_entity.id
_entity.type
_entity.pdbx_description
1 polymer ?
#
loop_
_entity_poly.entity_id
_entity_poly.type
_entity_poly.pdbx_seq_one_letter_code
_entity_poly.pdbx_strand_id
1 'polypeptide(L)'
;MKEVILGDECKPIANKGDVFGIAHVFASRNDTFIHITDLTGRETISRITGGMKVKTDRDEASPYAAMLAAQDAAKLAMDRGITAIHIRVRATGGARERVPGQGAMSALRALARSGLKIGRIEDVTPIPHDCTRRKGSRRGRRL
;
A
#
# COMPACT_ATOMS: atom_id res chain seq x y z
N MET A 1 -26.36 -33.33 -8.69
CA MET A 1 -26.53 -31.87 -8.81
C MET A 1 -25.90 -31.28 -7.58
N LYS A 2 -24.79 -30.57 -7.73
CA LYS A 2 -24.17 -29.85 -6.61
C LYS A 2 -24.91 -28.53 -6.48
N GLU A 3 -25.59 -28.35 -5.36
CA GLU A 3 -26.19 -27.06 -5.00
C GLU A 3 -25.08 -26.03 -4.90
N VAL A 4 -25.11 -25.05 -5.80
CA VAL A 4 -24.28 -23.86 -5.69
C VAL A 4 -24.91 -23.02 -4.58
N ILE A 5 -24.36 -23.11 -3.40
CA ILE A 5 -24.76 -22.29 -2.25
C ILE A 5 -24.23 -20.88 -2.52
N LEU A 6 -25.08 -20.05 -3.10
CA LEU A 6 -24.83 -18.60 -3.31
C LEU A 6 -24.62 -17.79 -2.01
N GLY A 7 -24.62 -18.44 -0.85
CA GLY A 7 -24.52 -17.81 0.45
C GLY A 7 -23.10 -17.63 1.00
N ASP A 8 -22.09 -18.27 0.42
CA ASP A 8 -20.73 -18.22 0.97
C ASP A 8 -19.89 -17.04 0.48
N GLU A 9 -20.32 -16.36 -0.57
CA GLU A 9 -19.58 -15.22 -1.13
C GLU A 9 -19.70 -13.92 -0.33
N CYS A 10 -20.67 -13.82 0.57
CA CYS A 10 -20.90 -12.63 1.40
C CYS A 10 -20.50 -12.81 2.88
N LYS A 11 -19.84 -13.89 3.25
CA LYS A 11 -19.36 -14.03 4.63
C LYS A 11 -18.27 -13.00 4.88
N PRO A 12 -18.30 -12.31 6.05
CA PRO A 12 -17.19 -11.42 6.43
C PRO A 12 -15.89 -12.21 6.36
N ILE A 13 -14.89 -11.64 5.74
CA ILE A 13 -13.58 -12.22 5.39
C ILE A 13 -12.81 -12.76 6.62
N ALA A 14 -13.26 -12.45 7.81
CA ALA A 14 -12.71 -12.95 9.06
C ALA A 14 -13.26 -14.34 9.37
N ASN A 15 -12.65 -15.39 8.82
CA ASN A 15 -12.82 -16.72 9.35
C ASN A 15 -12.09 -16.81 10.70
N LYS A 16 -12.65 -17.57 11.65
CA LYS A 16 -11.95 -17.94 12.91
C LYS A 16 -10.58 -18.53 12.53
N GLY A 17 -9.51 -17.77 12.74
CA GLY A 17 -8.15 -18.20 12.43
C GLY A 17 -7.38 -17.27 11.48
N ASP A 18 -8.00 -16.26 10.86
CA ASP A 18 -7.26 -15.31 10.04
C ASP A 18 -6.47 -14.31 10.90
N VAL A 19 -5.17 -14.22 10.63
CA VAL A 19 -4.29 -13.24 11.28
C VAL A 19 -4.22 -12.01 10.39
N PHE A 20 -4.76 -10.90 10.89
CA PHE A 20 -4.80 -9.65 10.15
C PHE A 20 -3.57 -8.78 10.41
N GLY A 21 -3.09 -8.14 9.35
CA GLY A 21 -2.12 -7.05 9.40
C GLY A 21 -2.61 -5.81 8.67
N ILE A 22 -1.86 -4.72 8.75
CA ILE A 22 -2.12 -3.49 8.03
C ILE A 22 -0.99 -3.26 7.03
N ALA A 23 -1.34 -3.12 5.75
CA ALA A 23 -0.43 -2.74 4.69
C ALA A 23 -0.57 -1.24 4.40
N HIS A 24 0.44 -0.47 4.78
CA HIS A 24 0.56 0.94 4.45
C HIS A 24 1.27 1.09 3.12
N VAL A 25 0.58 1.63 2.12
CA VAL A 25 1.12 1.89 0.78
C VAL A 25 1.25 3.40 0.62
N PHE A 26 2.47 3.91 0.72
CA PHE A 26 2.76 5.30 0.46
C PHE A 26 3.38 5.45 -0.93
N ALA A 27 2.64 6.05 -1.85
CA ALA A 27 3.09 6.28 -3.22
C ALA A 27 3.28 7.78 -3.45
N SER A 28 4.53 8.20 -3.53
CA SER A 28 4.93 9.54 -3.96
C SER A 28 5.24 9.54 -5.47
N ARG A 29 5.60 10.68 -6.03
CA ARG A 29 6.09 10.76 -7.42
C ARG A 29 7.50 10.20 -7.58
N ASN A 30 8.28 10.09 -6.51
CA ASN A 30 9.68 9.71 -6.56
C ASN A 30 9.93 8.27 -6.13
N ASP A 31 9.13 7.72 -5.22
CA ASP A 31 9.27 6.34 -4.75
C ASP A 31 7.94 5.81 -4.20
N THR A 32 7.83 4.50 -4.10
CA THR A 32 6.70 3.79 -3.49
C THR A 32 7.20 2.98 -2.31
N PHE A 33 6.59 3.19 -1.14
CA PHE A 33 6.88 2.46 0.10
C PHE A 33 5.74 1.52 0.42
N ILE A 34 6.07 0.27 0.76
CA ILE A 34 5.13 -0.73 1.22
C ILE A 34 5.59 -1.20 2.59
N HIS A 35 4.76 -0.96 3.59
CA HIS A 35 5.06 -1.25 4.97
C HIS A 35 3.93 -2.06 5.58
N ILE A 36 4.20 -3.30 5.96
CA ILE A 36 3.22 -4.18 6.59
C ILE A 36 3.52 -4.27 8.08
N THR A 37 2.52 -3.99 8.87
CA THR A 37 2.56 -4.03 10.33
C THR A 37 1.48 -4.95 10.89
N ASP A 38 1.54 -5.21 12.18
CA ASP A 38 0.43 -5.82 12.92
C ASP A 38 -0.78 -4.85 12.99
N LEU A 39 -1.90 -5.32 13.53
CA LEU A 39 -3.10 -4.48 13.70
C LEU A 39 -2.87 -3.28 14.62
N THR A 40 -1.96 -3.39 15.58
CA THR A 40 -1.66 -2.30 16.52
C THR A 40 -0.75 -1.25 15.92
N GLY A 41 -0.08 -1.57 14.80
CA GLY A 41 0.90 -0.69 14.14
C GLY A 41 2.24 -0.56 14.87
N ARG A 42 2.44 -1.31 15.96
CA ARG A 42 3.65 -1.24 16.78
C ARG A 42 4.79 -2.08 16.24
N GLU A 43 4.45 -3.24 15.67
CA GLU A 43 5.45 -4.15 15.13
C GLU A 43 5.50 -4.07 13.60
N THR A 44 6.71 -3.88 13.07
CA THR A 44 6.98 -3.90 11.63
C THR A 44 7.26 -5.34 11.19
N ILE A 45 6.43 -5.85 10.32
CA ILE A 45 6.56 -7.19 9.75
C ILE A 45 7.43 -7.16 8.50
N SER A 46 7.12 -6.27 7.57
CA SER A 46 7.95 -6.04 6.39
C SER A 46 7.92 -4.57 5.98
N ARG A 47 9.04 -4.07 5.46
CA ARG A 47 9.15 -2.73 4.90
C ARG A 47 10.02 -2.78 3.66
N ILE A 48 9.41 -2.60 2.50
CA ILE A 48 10.06 -2.67 1.20
C ILE A 48 9.69 -1.44 0.38
N THR A 49 10.66 -0.92 -0.34
CA THR A 49 10.49 0.25 -1.20
C THR A 49 10.78 -0.10 -2.66
N GLY A 50 10.29 0.74 -3.58
CA GLY A 50 10.62 0.63 -5.00
C GLY A 50 12.11 0.71 -5.26
N GLY A 51 12.83 1.62 -4.57
CA GLY A 51 14.28 1.78 -4.70
C GLY A 51 15.10 0.55 -4.28
N MET A 52 14.53 -0.35 -3.47
CA MET A 52 15.17 -1.63 -3.13
C MET A 52 15.11 -2.65 -4.28
N LYS A 53 14.26 -2.43 -5.29
CA LYS A 53 14.00 -3.37 -6.38
C LYS A 53 14.59 -2.96 -7.72
N VAL A 54 14.92 -1.69 -7.88
CA VAL A 54 15.51 -1.14 -9.09
C VAL A 54 16.85 -0.46 -8.78
N LYS A 55 17.73 -0.46 -9.76
CA LYS A 55 19.09 0.14 -9.60
C LYS A 55 19.13 1.62 -9.93
N THR A 56 18.12 2.09 -10.67
CA THR A 56 18.08 3.46 -11.19
C THR A 56 17.09 4.29 -10.38
N ASP A 57 17.54 5.39 -9.80
CA ASP A 57 16.72 6.30 -8.99
C ASP A 57 15.48 6.80 -9.75
N ARG A 58 15.61 6.96 -11.07
CA ARG A 58 14.51 7.38 -11.93
C ARG A 58 13.33 6.39 -11.93
N ASP A 59 13.60 5.10 -11.75
CA ASP A 59 12.61 4.04 -11.88
C ASP A 59 12.00 3.61 -10.54
N GLU A 60 12.43 4.20 -9.43
CA GLU A 60 11.92 3.88 -8.09
C GLU A 60 10.40 4.08 -7.96
N ALA A 61 9.85 5.11 -8.60
CA ALA A 61 8.41 5.38 -8.62
C ALA A 61 7.65 4.61 -9.69
N SER A 62 8.33 3.76 -10.47
CA SER A 62 7.69 3.02 -11.56
C SER A 62 6.65 2.02 -11.04
N PRO A 63 5.59 1.74 -11.81
CA PRO A 63 4.63 0.70 -11.48
C PRO A 63 5.28 -0.68 -11.34
N TYR A 64 6.33 -0.93 -12.12
CA TYR A 64 7.08 -2.19 -12.08
C TYR A 64 7.83 -2.38 -10.76
N ALA A 65 8.55 -1.36 -10.29
CA ALA A 65 9.25 -1.39 -9.00
C ALA A 65 8.26 -1.61 -7.84
N ALA A 66 7.14 -0.91 -7.87
CA ALA A 66 6.07 -1.05 -6.87
C ALA A 66 5.46 -2.47 -6.86
N MET A 67 5.29 -3.07 -8.04
CA MET A 67 4.80 -4.45 -8.15
C MET A 67 5.76 -5.44 -7.50
N LEU A 68 7.05 -5.35 -7.81
CA LEU A 68 8.07 -6.22 -7.22
C LEU A 68 8.18 -6.04 -5.71
N ALA A 69 8.16 -4.79 -5.24
CA ALA A 69 8.19 -4.48 -3.82
C ALA A 69 6.98 -5.08 -3.09
N ALA A 70 5.79 -5.02 -3.68
CA ALA A 70 4.57 -5.59 -3.11
C ALA A 70 4.61 -7.12 -3.03
N GLN A 71 5.12 -7.78 -4.05
CA GLN A 71 5.26 -9.25 -4.06
C GLN A 71 6.18 -9.72 -2.93
N ASP A 72 7.32 -9.06 -2.76
CA ASP A 72 8.25 -9.46 -1.72
C ASP A 72 7.74 -9.11 -0.31
N ALA A 73 7.06 -7.94 -0.16
CA ALA A 73 6.43 -7.59 1.10
C ALA A 73 5.37 -8.61 1.51
N ALA A 74 4.57 -9.08 0.55
CA ALA A 74 3.57 -10.10 0.78
C ALA A 74 4.18 -11.45 1.18
N LYS A 75 5.25 -11.88 0.51
CA LYS A 75 5.97 -13.11 0.88
C LYS A 75 6.45 -13.07 2.32
N LEU A 76 7.15 -12.00 2.70
CA LEU A 76 7.64 -11.83 4.06
C LEU A 76 6.51 -11.79 5.10
N ALA A 77 5.36 -11.22 4.74
CA ALA A 77 4.20 -11.20 5.62
C ALA A 77 3.60 -12.60 5.81
N MET A 78 3.48 -13.38 4.73
CA MET A 78 3.00 -14.76 4.79
C MET A 78 3.95 -15.66 5.58
N ASP A 79 5.26 -15.52 5.40
CA ASP A 79 6.29 -16.27 6.13
C ASP A 79 6.22 -16.01 7.65
N ARG A 80 5.74 -14.82 8.05
CA ARG A 80 5.50 -14.45 9.47
C ARG A 80 4.09 -14.78 9.96
N GLY A 81 3.28 -15.47 9.15
CA GLY A 81 1.99 -15.98 9.54
C GLY A 81 0.80 -15.04 9.33
N ILE A 82 0.96 -13.92 8.62
CA ILE A 82 -0.17 -13.07 8.24
C ILE A 82 -0.92 -13.71 7.09
N THR A 83 -2.24 -13.84 7.24
CA THR A 83 -3.12 -14.42 6.23
C THR A 83 -4.02 -13.40 5.56
N ALA A 84 -4.31 -12.28 6.23
CA ALA A 84 -5.19 -11.23 5.75
C ALA A 84 -4.60 -9.84 6.02
N ILE A 85 -4.91 -8.87 5.16
CA ILE A 85 -4.42 -7.50 5.30
C ILE A 85 -5.51 -6.47 5.07
N HIS A 86 -5.48 -5.39 5.85
CA HIS A 86 -6.16 -4.15 5.53
C HIS A 86 -5.18 -3.23 4.82
N ILE A 87 -5.60 -2.59 3.74
CA ILE A 87 -4.72 -1.74 2.94
C ILE A 87 -5.06 -0.28 3.18
N ARG A 88 -4.04 0.51 3.52
CA ARG A 88 -4.12 1.96 3.66
C ARG A 88 -3.23 2.62 2.63
N VAL A 89 -3.85 3.21 1.62
CA VAL A 89 -3.14 3.94 0.57
C VAL A 89 -2.99 5.39 0.97
N ARG A 90 -1.83 5.96 0.70
CA ARG A 90 -1.53 7.34 1.02
C ARG A 90 -0.73 8.00 -0.09
N ALA A 91 -1.12 9.23 -0.44
CA ALA A 91 -0.30 10.17 -1.19
C ALA A 91 0.55 11.05 -0.26
N THR A 92 1.33 11.95 -0.81
CA THR A 92 2.14 12.91 -0.04
C THR A 92 1.27 13.82 0.83
N GLY A 93 0.16 14.30 0.30
CA GLY A 93 -0.80 15.14 1.02
C GLY A 93 -0.27 16.51 1.42
N GLY A 94 -0.95 17.15 2.36
CA GLY A 94 -0.60 18.50 2.82
C GLY A 94 -0.72 19.52 1.70
N ALA A 95 0.26 20.43 1.60
CA ALA A 95 0.35 21.42 0.51
C ALA A 95 0.84 20.82 -0.82
N ARG A 96 1.14 19.54 -0.86
CA ARG A 96 1.67 18.84 -2.05
C ARG A 96 0.55 18.07 -2.76
N GLU A 97 0.84 16.87 -3.21
CA GLU A 97 -0.07 16.05 -4.02
C GLU A 97 -1.05 15.29 -3.16
N ARG A 98 -2.31 15.36 -3.56
CA ARG A 98 -3.41 14.65 -2.90
C ARG A 98 -3.72 13.31 -3.55
N VAL A 99 -3.23 13.11 -4.79
CA VAL A 99 -3.43 11.86 -5.54
C VAL A 99 -2.22 10.96 -5.36
N PRO A 100 -2.40 9.68 -5.03
CA PRO A 100 -1.32 8.72 -4.94
C PRO A 100 -0.55 8.59 -6.27
N GLY A 101 0.76 8.35 -6.17
CA GLY A 101 1.62 8.12 -7.33
C GLY A 101 1.22 6.86 -8.12
N GLN A 102 1.79 6.73 -9.32
CA GLN A 102 1.47 5.63 -10.25
C GLN A 102 1.76 4.23 -9.70
N GLY A 103 2.66 4.09 -8.72
CA GLY A 103 2.99 2.82 -8.09
C GLY A 103 1.88 2.28 -7.17
N ALA A 104 0.96 3.14 -6.67
CA ALA A 104 -0.08 2.72 -5.74
C ALA A 104 -0.98 1.61 -6.28
N MET A 105 -1.52 1.80 -7.48
CA MET A 105 -2.43 0.83 -8.09
C MET A 105 -1.73 -0.48 -8.45
N SER A 106 -0.46 -0.41 -8.87
CA SER A 106 0.33 -1.60 -9.16
C SER A 106 0.64 -2.40 -7.91
N ALA A 107 0.99 -1.72 -6.81
CA ALA A 107 1.18 -2.35 -5.51
C ALA A 107 -0.10 -3.02 -5.00
N LEU A 108 -1.25 -2.35 -5.08
CA LEU A 108 -2.55 -2.92 -4.71
C LEU A 108 -2.86 -4.21 -5.47
N ARG A 109 -2.71 -4.17 -6.80
CA ARG A 109 -2.94 -5.35 -7.65
C ARG A 109 -1.99 -6.50 -7.33
N ALA A 110 -0.73 -6.18 -7.04
CA ALA A 110 0.26 -7.20 -6.69
C ALA A 110 -0.04 -7.84 -5.32
N LEU A 111 -0.43 -7.05 -4.32
CA LEU A 111 -0.89 -7.55 -3.03
C LEU A 111 -2.14 -8.45 -3.17
N ALA A 112 -3.11 -8.04 -4.01
CA ALA A 112 -4.30 -8.84 -4.27
C ALA A 112 -3.99 -10.21 -4.91
N ARG A 113 -2.96 -10.26 -5.76
CA ARG A 113 -2.55 -11.49 -6.46
C ARG A 113 -1.59 -12.36 -5.65
N SER A 114 -1.07 -11.87 -4.54
CA SER A 114 -0.07 -12.60 -3.73
C SER A 114 -0.64 -13.75 -2.91
N GLY A 115 -1.97 -13.88 -2.83
CA GLY A 115 -2.64 -14.91 -2.03
C GLY A 115 -3.06 -14.46 -0.64
N LEU A 116 -2.73 -13.23 -0.23
CA LEU A 116 -3.25 -12.63 1.00
C LEU A 116 -4.73 -12.26 0.83
N LYS A 117 -5.53 -12.53 1.83
CA LYS A 117 -6.92 -12.07 1.88
C LYS A 117 -6.93 -10.56 2.10
N ILE A 118 -7.72 -9.84 1.30
CA ILE A 118 -7.86 -8.39 1.45
C ILE A 118 -9.13 -8.10 2.23
N GLY A 119 -8.98 -7.37 3.33
CA GLY A 119 -10.08 -6.86 4.10
C GLY A 119 -10.53 -5.50 3.57
N ARG A 120 -10.21 -4.43 4.29
CA ARG A 120 -10.61 -3.06 3.98
C ARG A 120 -9.53 -2.35 3.18
N ILE A 121 -9.94 -1.53 2.21
CA ILE A 121 -9.05 -0.62 1.46
C ILE A 121 -9.50 0.80 1.77
N GLU A 122 -8.57 1.61 2.28
CA GLU A 122 -8.84 3.00 2.68
C GLU A 122 -7.80 3.94 2.04
N ASP A 123 -8.25 5.13 1.66
CA ASP A 123 -7.36 6.25 1.36
C ASP A 123 -7.17 7.09 2.63
N VAL A 124 -5.94 7.15 3.12
CA VAL A 124 -5.56 7.88 4.33
C VAL A 124 -4.64 9.07 4.03
N THR A 125 -4.74 9.62 2.84
CA THR A 125 -3.97 10.81 2.45
C THR A 125 -4.33 11.99 3.34
N PRO A 126 -3.35 12.64 4.00
CA PRO A 126 -3.61 13.79 4.86
C PRO A 126 -4.07 14.99 4.02
N ILE A 127 -5.32 15.39 4.21
CA ILE A 127 -5.93 16.54 3.56
C ILE A 127 -6.04 17.66 4.60
N PRO A 128 -5.29 18.77 4.48
CA PRO A 128 -5.35 19.87 5.41
C PRO A 128 -6.63 20.67 5.22
N HIS A 129 -7.13 21.27 6.29
CA HIS A 129 -8.27 22.19 6.21
C HIS A 129 -7.86 23.56 5.65
N ASP A 130 -6.58 23.91 5.73
CA ASP A 130 -5.97 25.09 5.10
C ASP A 130 -4.59 24.74 4.57
N CYS A 131 -4.08 25.54 3.64
CA CYS A 131 -2.80 25.31 2.99
C CYS A 131 -1.73 26.29 3.48
N THR A 132 -0.60 25.75 3.91
CA THR A 132 0.61 26.55 4.11
C THR A 132 1.28 26.80 2.75
N ARG A 133 2.08 27.87 2.68
CA ARG A 133 2.85 28.18 1.48
C ARG A 133 3.82 27.04 1.16
N ARG A 134 3.86 26.61 -0.10
CA ARG A 134 4.82 25.60 -0.56
C ARG A 134 6.24 26.09 -0.43
N LYS A 135 7.17 25.17 -0.11
CA LYS A 135 8.61 25.43 -0.15
C LYS A 135 9.02 25.86 -1.57
N GLY A 136 9.79 26.91 -1.68
CA GLY A 136 10.30 27.45 -2.95
C GLY A 136 10.61 28.93 -2.85
N SER A 137 11.15 29.52 -3.95
CA SER A 137 11.37 30.95 -4.07
C SER A 137 10.05 31.69 -4.21
N ARG A 138 10.09 33.04 -4.20
CA ARG A 138 8.93 33.92 -4.42
C ARG A 138 8.13 33.56 -5.69
N ARG A 139 8.78 33.06 -6.74
CA ARG A 139 8.16 32.64 -8.01
C ARG A 139 7.76 31.17 -8.04
N GLY A 140 7.88 30.45 -6.93
CA GLY A 140 7.66 29.02 -6.83
C GLY A 140 8.89 28.20 -7.27
N ARG A 141 8.74 26.87 -7.23
CA ARG A 141 9.79 25.95 -7.70
C ARG A 141 9.66 25.81 -9.21
N ARG A 142 10.73 26.11 -9.92
CA ARG A 142 10.85 25.70 -11.32
C ARG A 142 11.10 24.19 -11.36
N LEU A 143 10.27 23.49 -12.08
CA LEU A 143 10.44 22.09 -12.40
C LEU A 143 11.44 21.96 -13.54
#